data_b211e5930aa0e28ac6dc6217e12dc554
#
_entry.id   b211e5930aa0e28ac6dc6217e12dc554
#
_cell.length_a   1.000
_cell.length_b   1.000
_cell.length_c   1.000
_cell.angle_alpha   90.00
_cell.angle_beta   90.00
_cell.angle_gamma   90.00
#
_symmetry.space_group_name_H-M   'P 1'
#
loop_
_entity.id
_entity.type
_entity.pdbx_description
1 polymer ?
#
loop_
_entity_poly.entity_id
_entity_poly.type
_entity_poly.pdbx_seq_one_letter_code
_entity_poly.pdbx_strand_id
1 'polypeptide(L)'
;VNYEAIVWLNGKRLGRHIGGFTPFNFEITNLLKEGTNSLVVKVDNKRLPEAVPTVNADWWNFGGITRPVTLIEMPATYIRDYYVQLAKDDKNMIEGWVQLEGSDKEQKITLDIPELKVKKEVTTDANGYASFLIKSKPILWTPENPKLYAVNLASETDKVSDEIGFRTIRTEGIKILLNDKEIFCRGISIHEETPYYSG
;
A
#
# COMPACT_ATOMS: atom_id res chain seq x y z
N VAL A 1 13.11 -7.27 -5.93
CA VAL A 1 14.31 -7.23 -6.81
C VAL A 1 15.26 -6.18 -6.30
N ASN A 2 16.56 -6.47 -6.25
CA ASN A 2 17.58 -5.52 -5.85
C ASN A 2 18.67 -5.45 -6.95
N TYR A 3 19.02 -4.31 -7.50
CA TYR A 3 18.58 -2.95 -7.21
C TYR A 3 17.75 -2.39 -8.37
N GLU A 4 18.19 -2.57 -9.61
CA GLU A 4 17.48 -2.19 -10.82
C GLU A 4 16.87 -3.44 -11.49
N ALA A 5 15.63 -3.32 -11.93
CA ALA A 5 14.96 -4.33 -12.73
C ALA A 5 14.51 -3.76 -14.07
N ILE A 6 14.74 -4.49 -15.17
CA ILE A 6 14.08 -4.25 -16.44
C ILE A 6 13.31 -5.53 -16.78
N VAL A 7 12.03 -5.40 -17.11
CA VAL A 7 11.12 -6.52 -17.27
C VAL A 7 10.58 -6.59 -18.68
N TRP A 8 10.51 -7.82 -19.23
CA TRP A 8 9.91 -8.13 -20.53
C TRP A 8 8.93 -9.28 -20.38
N LEU A 9 7.81 -9.22 -21.09
CA LEU A 9 6.88 -10.32 -21.27
C LEU A 9 6.72 -10.59 -22.74
N ASN A 10 6.90 -11.87 -23.13
CA ASN A 10 6.79 -12.30 -24.53
C ASN A 10 7.63 -11.48 -25.52
N GLY A 11 8.82 -11.03 -25.09
CA GLY A 11 9.73 -10.19 -25.85
C GLY A 11 9.41 -8.69 -25.84
N LYS A 12 8.24 -8.28 -25.31
CA LYS A 12 7.87 -6.88 -25.19
C LYS A 12 8.34 -6.32 -23.86
N ARG A 13 9.05 -5.18 -23.88
CA ARG A 13 9.49 -4.50 -22.66
C ARG A 13 8.30 -3.88 -21.94
N LEU A 14 8.12 -4.22 -20.65
CA LEU A 14 7.09 -3.67 -19.77
C LEU A 14 7.56 -2.35 -19.15
N GLY A 15 8.77 -2.35 -18.58
CA GLY A 15 9.28 -1.17 -17.91
C GLY A 15 10.58 -1.41 -17.16
N ARG A 16 10.91 -0.42 -16.32
CA ARG A 16 12.08 -0.39 -15.45
C ARG A 16 11.67 0.03 -14.06
N HIS A 17 12.24 -0.61 -13.05
CA HIS A 17 12.12 -0.22 -11.65
C HIS A 17 13.51 -0.02 -11.05
N ILE A 18 13.66 0.98 -10.20
CA ILE A 18 14.88 1.28 -9.44
C ILE A 18 14.53 1.36 -7.97
N GLY A 19 15.25 0.61 -7.14
CA GLY A 19 15.06 0.53 -5.70
C GLY A 19 14.86 -0.91 -5.23
N GLY A 20 15.49 -1.27 -4.12
CA GLY A 20 15.51 -2.64 -3.60
C GLY A 20 14.33 -2.96 -2.67
N PHE A 21 13.61 -1.95 -2.17
CA PHE A 21 12.71 -2.10 -1.02
C PHE A 21 11.22 -1.87 -1.34
N THR A 22 10.92 -1.22 -2.46
CA THR A 22 9.54 -0.94 -2.87
C THR A 22 9.02 -1.98 -3.85
N PRO A 23 7.77 -2.45 -3.72
CA PRO A 23 7.13 -3.28 -4.73
C PRO A 23 6.86 -2.48 -6.00
N PHE A 24 6.78 -3.17 -7.14
CA PHE A 24 6.37 -2.59 -8.41
C PHE A 24 5.54 -3.60 -9.20
N ASN A 25 4.71 -3.09 -10.09
CA ASN A 25 3.84 -3.89 -10.94
C ASN A 25 3.77 -3.34 -12.35
N PHE A 26 3.33 -4.17 -13.28
CA PHE A 26 3.05 -3.82 -14.66
C PHE A 26 1.74 -4.46 -15.10
N GLU A 27 0.92 -3.69 -15.80
CA GLU A 27 -0.25 -4.24 -16.48
C GLU A 27 0.18 -5.08 -17.69
N ILE A 28 -0.37 -6.29 -17.78
CA ILE A 28 0.02 -7.27 -18.81
C ILE A 28 -1.16 -7.86 -19.57
N THR A 29 -2.39 -7.41 -19.31
CA THR A 29 -3.64 -7.97 -19.86
C THR A 29 -3.57 -8.20 -21.37
N ASN A 30 -3.12 -7.19 -22.12
CA ASN A 30 -3.04 -7.25 -23.59
C ASN A 30 -1.77 -7.94 -24.14
N LEU A 31 -0.94 -8.52 -23.27
CA LEU A 31 0.33 -9.15 -23.64
C LEU A 31 0.36 -10.65 -23.37
N LEU A 32 -0.60 -11.13 -22.59
CA LEU A 32 -0.76 -12.54 -22.31
C LEU A 32 -1.25 -13.29 -23.55
N LYS A 33 -0.77 -14.52 -23.71
CA LYS A 33 -1.16 -15.46 -24.76
C LYS A 33 -1.69 -16.72 -24.12
N GLU A 34 -2.54 -17.44 -24.81
CA GLU A 34 -2.89 -18.81 -24.42
C GLU A 34 -1.64 -19.69 -24.38
N GLY A 35 -1.56 -20.56 -23.37
CA GLY A 35 -0.44 -21.47 -23.16
C GLY A 35 0.76 -20.77 -22.52
N THR A 36 1.94 -21.01 -23.06
CA THR A 36 3.21 -20.58 -22.43
C THR A 36 3.49 -19.11 -22.67
N ASN A 37 3.76 -18.38 -21.57
CA ASN A 37 4.24 -17.01 -21.59
C ASN A 37 5.67 -16.95 -21.03
N SER A 38 6.53 -16.14 -21.66
CA SER A 38 7.94 -15.97 -21.25
C SER A 38 8.13 -14.63 -20.54
N LEU A 39 8.45 -14.68 -19.25
CA LEU A 39 8.81 -13.51 -18.44
C LEU A 39 10.33 -13.47 -18.29
N VAL A 40 10.93 -12.34 -18.67
CA VAL A 40 12.37 -12.09 -18.52
C VAL A 40 12.56 -10.87 -17.63
N VAL A 41 13.39 -11.02 -16.60
CA VAL A 41 13.76 -9.93 -15.69
C VAL A 41 15.28 -9.80 -15.70
N LYS A 42 15.78 -8.68 -16.22
CA LYS A 42 17.18 -8.30 -16.07
C LYS A 42 17.35 -7.57 -14.76
N VAL A 43 18.27 -8.03 -13.93
CA VAL A 43 18.58 -7.41 -12.63
C VAL A 43 20.02 -6.89 -12.65
N ASP A 44 20.20 -5.68 -12.14
CA ASP A 44 21.51 -5.09 -11.86
C ASP A 44 21.55 -4.63 -10.40
N ASN A 45 22.46 -5.21 -9.61
CA ASN A 45 22.63 -4.92 -8.19
C ASN A 45 23.84 -4.03 -7.88
N LYS A 46 24.36 -3.29 -8.85
CA LYS A 46 25.44 -2.36 -8.59
C LYS A 46 25.05 -1.33 -7.53
N ARG A 47 25.95 -1.13 -6.58
CA ARG A 47 25.83 -0.02 -5.64
C ARG A 47 26.32 1.25 -6.27
N LEU A 48 25.54 2.32 -6.12
CA LEU A 48 25.86 3.66 -6.65
C LEU A 48 25.90 4.65 -5.47
N PRO A 49 26.71 5.72 -5.55
CA PRO A 49 26.78 6.72 -4.49
C PRO A 49 25.42 7.36 -4.15
N GLU A 50 24.56 7.52 -5.15
CA GLU A 50 23.21 8.08 -5.05
C GLU A 50 22.12 7.06 -4.76
N ALA A 51 22.47 5.78 -4.66
CA ALA A 51 21.50 4.70 -4.44
C ALA A 51 21.19 4.47 -2.94
N VAL A 52 20.13 3.71 -2.67
CA VAL A 52 19.79 3.23 -1.34
C VAL A 52 19.68 1.70 -1.37
N PRO A 53 20.61 0.98 -0.74
CA PRO A 53 21.77 1.45 -0.01
C PRO A 53 22.87 2.01 -0.90
N THR A 54 23.64 2.95 -0.39
CA THR A 54 24.82 3.53 -1.05
C THR A 54 26.00 2.55 -1.06
N VAL A 55 27.14 2.97 -1.65
CA VAL A 55 28.34 2.11 -1.79
C VAL A 55 28.92 1.61 -0.47
N ASN A 56 28.80 2.38 0.60
CA ASN A 56 29.30 2.05 1.94
C ASN A 56 28.13 1.70 2.87
N ALA A 57 27.56 0.51 2.74
CA ALA A 57 26.52 0.00 3.60
C ALA A 57 26.99 -1.25 4.36
N ASP A 58 26.51 -1.42 5.60
CA ASP A 58 26.94 -2.46 6.53
C ASP A 58 26.44 -3.86 6.21
N TRP A 59 25.50 -3.98 5.26
CA TRP A 59 24.90 -5.27 4.89
C TRP A 59 25.30 -5.74 3.50
N TRP A 60 25.09 -7.03 3.27
CA TRP A 60 25.39 -7.69 2.01
C TRP A 60 24.54 -7.13 0.85
N ASN A 61 25.15 -7.06 -0.33
CA ASN A 61 24.48 -6.61 -1.54
C ASN A 61 23.90 -7.80 -2.32
N PHE A 62 22.85 -8.40 -1.77
CA PHE A 62 22.15 -9.49 -2.45
C PHE A 62 21.46 -8.96 -3.71
N GLY A 63 21.79 -9.54 -4.86
CA GLY A 63 21.14 -9.25 -6.13
C GLY A 63 20.06 -10.27 -6.49
N GLY A 64 19.34 -10.02 -7.56
CA GLY A 64 18.35 -10.94 -8.09
C GLY A 64 16.93 -10.70 -7.56
N ILE A 65 16.11 -11.74 -7.67
CA ILE A 65 14.71 -11.73 -7.24
C ILE A 65 14.66 -12.37 -5.86
N THR A 66 14.53 -11.56 -4.82
CA THR A 66 14.58 -11.98 -3.41
C THR A 66 13.20 -12.04 -2.74
N ARG A 67 12.14 -11.64 -3.44
CA ARG A 67 10.74 -11.66 -2.98
C ARG A 67 9.85 -12.30 -4.04
N PRO A 68 8.63 -12.72 -3.70
CA PRO A 68 7.71 -13.35 -4.65
C PRO A 68 7.45 -12.51 -5.90
N VAL A 69 7.27 -13.20 -7.01
CA VAL A 69 6.68 -12.64 -8.24
C VAL A 69 5.26 -13.18 -8.32
N THR A 70 4.28 -12.29 -8.34
CA THR A 70 2.87 -12.66 -8.26
C THR A 70 2.14 -12.19 -9.50
N LEU A 71 1.33 -13.06 -10.08
CA LEU A 71 0.32 -12.69 -11.06
C LEU A 71 -0.97 -12.39 -10.31
N ILE A 72 -1.53 -11.20 -10.53
CA ILE A 72 -2.77 -10.76 -9.90
C ILE A 72 -3.81 -10.57 -10.99
N GLU A 73 -4.92 -11.28 -10.88
CA GLU A 73 -6.09 -11.09 -11.72
C GLU A 73 -7.05 -10.13 -11.02
N MET A 74 -7.50 -9.10 -11.75
CA MET A 74 -8.40 -8.07 -11.25
C MET A 74 -9.65 -8.01 -12.13
N PRO A 75 -10.81 -7.58 -11.60
CA PRO A 75 -11.97 -7.24 -12.43
C PRO A 75 -11.65 -6.13 -13.44
N ALA A 76 -12.50 -5.99 -14.46
CA ALA A 76 -12.34 -4.94 -15.47
C ALA A 76 -12.34 -3.51 -14.88
N THR A 77 -13.00 -3.34 -13.74
CA THR A 77 -12.90 -2.16 -12.89
C THR A 77 -12.73 -2.60 -11.45
N TYR A 78 -11.74 -2.04 -10.76
CA TYR A 78 -11.34 -2.48 -9.43
C TYR A 78 -10.96 -1.29 -8.54
N ILE A 79 -10.98 -1.50 -7.23
CA ILE A 79 -10.51 -0.54 -6.23
C ILE A 79 -8.98 -0.54 -6.26
N ARG A 80 -8.42 0.49 -6.88
CA ARG A 80 -6.97 0.63 -7.01
C ARG A 80 -6.29 1.07 -5.74
N ASP A 81 -6.92 2.02 -5.05
CA ASP A 81 -6.37 2.60 -3.84
C ASP A 81 -7.49 3.21 -2.99
N TYR A 82 -7.25 3.37 -1.71
CA TYR A 82 -8.20 3.97 -0.78
C TYR A 82 -7.49 4.50 0.46
N TYR A 83 -8.18 5.37 1.15
CA TYR A 83 -7.77 5.89 2.45
C TYR A 83 -9.00 6.02 3.35
N VAL A 84 -8.90 5.53 4.58
CA VAL A 84 -9.94 5.68 5.61
C VAL A 84 -9.26 5.94 6.94
N GLN A 85 -9.46 7.12 7.52
CA GLN A 85 -8.83 7.49 8.79
C GLN A 85 -9.66 8.58 9.48
N LEU A 86 -9.26 8.99 10.69
CA LEU A 86 -9.83 10.18 11.34
C LEU A 86 -9.56 11.42 10.51
N ALA A 87 -10.52 12.33 10.47
CA ALA A 87 -10.32 13.65 9.92
C ALA A 87 -9.24 14.39 10.72
N LYS A 88 -8.39 15.15 10.03
CA LYS A 88 -7.20 15.78 10.57
C LYS A 88 -7.46 16.60 11.85
N ASP A 89 -8.59 17.32 11.86
CA ASP A 89 -8.90 18.31 12.91
C ASP A 89 -10.10 17.91 13.78
N ASP A 90 -10.72 16.75 13.53
CA ASP A 90 -11.87 16.27 14.31
C ASP A 90 -11.87 14.76 14.51
N LYS A 91 -11.58 14.32 15.72
CA LYS A 91 -11.58 12.90 16.12
C LYS A 91 -12.98 12.24 16.15
N ASN A 92 -14.04 13.00 15.95
CA ASN A 92 -15.41 12.50 15.82
C ASN A 92 -15.86 12.40 14.35
N MET A 93 -14.93 12.59 13.43
CA MET A 93 -15.16 12.46 12.00
C MET A 93 -14.19 11.44 11.40
N ILE A 94 -14.71 10.56 10.56
CA ILE A 94 -13.92 9.68 9.69
C ILE A 94 -13.96 10.28 8.30
N GLU A 95 -12.80 10.52 7.72
CA GLU A 95 -12.63 10.94 6.33
C GLU A 95 -11.99 9.82 5.51
N GLY A 96 -12.25 9.85 4.24
CA GLY A 96 -11.59 8.92 3.33
C GLY A 96 -11.89 9.21 1.88
N TRP A 97 -11.23 8.43 1.06
CA TRP A 97 -11.44 8.44 -0.39
C TRP A 97 -11.19 7.05 -0.97
N VAL A 98 -11.74 6.83 -2.15
CA VAL A 98 -11.56 5.61 -2.95
C VAL A 98 -11.22 6.03 -4.37
N GLN A 99 -10.28 5.33 -4.99
CA GLN A 99 -9.91 5.45 -6.38
C GLN A 99 -10.16 4.13 -7.11
N LEU A 100 -11.03 4.17 -8.09
CA LEU A 100 -11.22 3.07 -9.04
C LEU A 100 -10.29 3.22 -10.25
N GLU A 101 -9.89 2.08 -10.79
CA GLU A 101 -9.16 1.97 -12.06
C GLU A 101 -9.88 0.94 -12.96
N GLY A 102 -9.85 1.16 -14.28
CA GLY A 102 -10.48 0.26 -15.25
C GLY A 102 -11.33 1.00 -16.28
N SER A 103 -12.25 0.27 -16.92
CA SER A 103 -13.05 0.75 -18.06
C SER A 103 -14.29 1.54 -17.66
N ASP A 104 -14.96 1.17 -16.57
CA ASP A 104 -16.18 1.82 -16.06
C ASP A 104 -15.94 2.24 -14.61
N LYS A 105 -15.60 3.52 -14.43
CA LYS A 105 -15.14 4.08 -13.16
C LYS A 105 -16.20 4.90 -12.42
N GLU A 106 -17.31 5.22 -13.05
CA GLU A 106 -18.45 5.88 -12.38
C GLU A 106 -19.34 4.83 -11.73
N GLN A 107 -18.97 4.40 -10.51
CA GLN A 107 -19.67 3.36 -9.77
C GLN A 107 -20.09 3.83 -8.38
N LYS A 108 -21.11 3.18 -7.84
CA LYS A 108 -21.47 3.32 -6.44
C LYS A 108 -20.47 2.57 -5.58
N ILE A 109 -19.94 3.27 -4.57
CA ILE A 109 -19.08 2.72 -3.52
C ILE A 109 -19.85 2.67 -2.22
N THR A 110 -19.84 1.51 -1.58
CA THR A 110 -20.33 1.34 -0.20
C THR A 110 -19.14 1.19 0.73
N LEU A 111 -19.04 2.09 1.70
CA LEU A 111 -18.20 1.93 2.89
C LEU A 111 -19.06 1.35 4.03
N ASP A 112 -18.56 0.29 4.66
CA ASP A 112 -19.21 -0.33 5.83
C ASP A 112 -18.17 -0.57 6.93
N ILE A 113 -18.46 -0.04 8.15
CA ILE A 113 -17.68 -0.29 9.37
C ILE A 113 -18.67 -0.81 10.43
N PRO A 114 -18.88 -2.13 10.51
CA PRO A 114 -19.98 -2.72 11.24
C PRO A 114 -20.00 -2.37 12.73
N GLU A 115 -18.86 -2.42 13.41
CA GLU A 115 -18.76 -2.13 14.85
C GLU A 115 -19.13 -0.67 15.18
N LEU A 116 -18.93 0.25 14.25
CA LEU A 116 -19.29 1.66 14.41
C LEU A 116 -20.71 1.96 13.90
N LYS A 117 -21.40 0.95 13.35
CA LYS A 117 -22.71 1.09 12.68
C LYS A 117 -22.68 2.17 11.58
N VAL A 118 -21.54 2.28 10.92
CA VAL A 118 -21.33 3.20 9.80
C VAL A 118 -21.57 2.45 8.51
N LYS A 119 -22.51 2.97 7.71
CA LYS A 119 -22.71 2.56 6.31
C LYS A 119 -22.90 3.81 5.47
N LYS A 120 -22.04 4.02 4.49
CA LYS A 120 -22.05 5.20 3.64
C LYS A 120 -21.95 4.79 2.18
N GLU A 121 -22.80 5.37 1.35
CA GLU A 121 -22.71 5.25 -0.10
C GLU A 121 -22.24 6.58 -0.69
N VAL A 122 -21.34 6.50 -1.66
CA VAL A 122 -20.88 7.61 -2.49
C VAL A 122 -20.74 7.10 -3.92
N THR A 123 -20.78 8.02 -4.90
CA THR A 123 -20.55 7.66 -6.30
C THR A 123 -19.23 8.29 -6.74
N THR A 124 -18.41 7.52 -7.41
CA THR A 124 -17.16 7.99 -8.01
C THR A 124 -17.44 8.87 -9.21
N ASP A 125 -16.56 9.82 -9.48
CA ASP A 125 -16.61 10.65 -10.69
C ASP A 125 -16.07 9.89 -11.93
N ALA A 126 -16.04 10.56 -13.09
CA ALA A 126 -15.51 10.02 -14.34
C ALA A 126 -14.02 9.60 -14.28
N ASN A 127 -13.27 10.11 -13.29
CA ASN A 127 -11.89 9.70 -13.03
C ASN A 127 -11.81 8.50 -12.08
N GLY A 128 -12.94 8.04 -11.55
CA GLY A 128 -13.03 6.94 -10.61
C GLY A 128 -12.78 7.36 -9.15
N TYR A 129 -12.83 8.64 -8.84
CA TYR A 129 -12.57 9.16 -7.51
C TYR A 129 -13.84 9.49 -6.74
N ALA A 130 -13.90 9.09 -5.49
CA ALA A 130 -14.90 9.54 -4.53
C ALA A 130 -14.26 9.81 -3.18
N SER A 131 -14.75 10.81 -2.47
CA SER A 131 -14.39 11.09 -1.08
C SER A 131 -15.62 11.10 -0.18
N PHE A 132 -15.40 10.91 1.12
CA PHE A 132 -16.44 10.90 2.11
C PHE A 132 -15.96 11.50 3.43
N LEU A 133 -16.93 12.07 4.17
CA LEU A 133 -16.75 12.53 5.54
C LEU A 133 -17.95 12.04 6.34
N ILE A 134 -17.69 11.37 7.50
CA ILE A 134 -18.71 10.67 8.27
C ILE A 134 -18.53 10.97 9.74
N LYS A 135 -19.61 11.39 10.40
CA LYS A 135 -19.59 11.55 11.85
C LYS A 135 -19.56 10.19 12.54
N SER A 136 -18.49 9.93 13.28
CA SER A 136 -18.32 8.70 14.04
C SER A 136 -17.28 8.92 15.14
N LYS A 137 -17.40 8.20 16.24
CA LYS A 137 -16.48 8.31 17.37
C LYS A 137 -15.89 6.94 17.70
N PRO A 138 -14.84 6.50 16.97
CA PRO A 138 -14.20 5.23 17.25
C PRO A 138 -13.41 5.29 18.56
N ILE A 139 -13.21 4.13 19.19
CA ILE A 139 -12.17 3.94 20.21
C ILE A 139 -10.83 4.07 19.50
N LEU A 140 -9.99 5.00 19.96
CA LEU A 140 -8.71 5.27 19.33
C LEU A 140 -7.71 4.15 19.58
N TRP A 141 -6.96 3.81 18.56
CA TRP A 141 -5.84 2.88 18.66
C TRP A 141 -4.73 3.49 19.52
N THR A 142 -4.23 2.72 20.47
CA THR A 142 -3.02 3.04 21.25
C THR A 142 -2.17 1.77 21.41
N PRO A 143 -0.89 1.85 21.77
CA PRO A 143 -0.08 0.67 22.07
C PRO A 143 -0.66 -0.22 23.18
N GLU A 144 -1.33 0.38 24.16
CA GLU A 144 -1.96 -0.32 25.29
C GLU A 144 -3.33 -0.91 24.91
N ASN A 145 -3.99 -0.34 23.92
CA ASN A 145 -5.26 -0.80 23.36
C ASN A 145 -5.21 -0.71 21.83
N PRO A 146 -4.60 -1.68 21.14
CA PRO A 146 -4.43 -1.68 19.69
C PRO A 146 -5.72 -2.04 18.96
N LYS A 147 -6.80 -1.28 19.21
CA LYS A 147 -8.12 -1.52 18.63
C LYS A 147 -8.09 -1.32 17.12
N LEU A 148 -8.47 -2.36 16.39
CA LEU A 148 -8.71 -2.35 14.95
C LEU A 148 -10.20 -2.48 14.67
N TYR A 149 -10.63 -1.94 13.55
CA TYR A 149 -11.99 -2.04 13.03
C TYR A 149 -11.96 -2.64 11.64
N ALA A 150 -12.82 -3.61 11.38
CA ALA A 150 -13.04 -4.08 10.01
C ALA A 150 -13.68 -2.95 9.19
N VAL A 151 -13.02 -2.59 8.11
CA VAL A 151 -13.44 -1.57 7.14
C VAL A 151 -13.63 -2.25 5.79
N ASN A 152 -14.86 -2.28 5.31
CA ASN A 152 -15.21 -2.90 4.06
C ASN A 152 -15.56 -1.81 3.03
N LEU A 153 -14.93 -1.89 1.87
CA LEU A 153 -15.24 -1.07 0.71
C LEU A 153 -15.71 -1.98 -0.42
N ALA A 154 -16.83 -1.66 -1.01
CA ALA A 154 -17.36 -2.39 -2.15
C ALA A 154 -17.79 -1.43 -3.26
N SER A 155 -17.32 -1.69 -4.48
CA SER A 155 -17.85 -1.14 -5.72
C SER A 155 -18.86 -2.12 -6.33
N GLU A 156 -19.35 -1.85 -7.52
CA GLU A 156 -20.23 -2.77 -8.25
C GLU A 156 -19.49 -4.03 -8.72
N THR A 157 -18.18 -3.94 -8.88
CA THR A 157 -17.35 -4.99 -9.50
C THR A 157 -16.26 -5.54 -8.59
N ASP A 158 -15.91 -4.85 -7.51
CA ASP A 158 -14.80 -5.23 -6.64
C ASP A 158 -15.09 -4.94 -5.16
N LYS A 159 -14.36 -5.59 -4.26
CA LYS A 159 -14.46 -5.38 -2.82
C LYS A 159 -13.11 -5.55 -2.14
N VAL A 160 -12.86 -4.71 -1.16
CA VAL A 160 -11.69 -4.77 -0.29
C VAL A 160 -12.15 -4.73 1.17
N SER A 161 -11.49 -5.53 2.01
CA SER A 161 -11.68 -5.52 3.47
C SER A 161 -10.32 -5.34 4.13
N ASP A 162 -10.25 -4.43 5.10
CA ASP A 162 -9.03 -4.10 5.82
C ASP A 162 -9.32 -3.93 7.31
N GLU A 163 -8.29 -3.99 8.15
CA GLU A 163 -8.37 -3.72 9.58
C GLU A 163 -7.65 -2.42 9.92
N ILE A 164 -8.41 -1.40 10.28
CA ILE A 164 -7.90 -0.04 10.47
C ILE A 164 -7.97 0.38 11.94
N GLY A 165 -6.83 0.84 12.47
CA GLY A 165 -6.76 1.49 13.78
C GLY A 165 -6.86 3.01 13.64
N PHE A 166 -7.94 3.58 14.12
CA PHE A 166 -8.15 5.02 14.09
C PHE A 166 -7.29 5.74 15.13
N ARG A 167 -6.42 6.62 14.69
CA ARG A 167 -5.49 7.39 15.54
C ARG A 167 -5.10 8.70 14.90
N THR A 168 -4.65 9.63 15.71
CA THR A 168 -3.96 10.85 15.23
C THR A 168 -2.49 10.80 15.63
N ILE A 169 -1.61 11.22 14.75
CA ILE A 169 -0.21 11.44 15.03
C ILE A 169 0.19 12.82 14.52
N ARG A 170 0.86 13.60 15.34
CA ARG A 170 1.33 14.94 14.97
C ARG A 170 2.58 15.31 15.75
N THR A 171 3.27 16.33 15.29
CA THR A 171 4.39 16.91 15.99
C THR A 171 4.02 18.30 16.56
N GLU A 172 4.56 18.62 17.72
CA GLU A 172 4.44 19.93 18.34
C GLU A 172 5.80 20.32 18.93
N GLY A 173 6.50 21.20 18.24
CA GLY A 173 7.91 21.47 18.52
C GLY A 173 8.74 20.19 18.35
N ILE A 174 9.39 19.76 19.44
CA ILE A 174 10.20 18.52 19.47
C ILE A 174 9.42 17.29 19.93
N LYS A 175 8.12 17.42 20.21
CA LYS A 175 7.28 16.36 20.73
C LYS A 175 6.57 15.62 19.60
N ILE A 176 6.44 14.31 19.78
CA ILE A 176 5.55 13.46 18.98
C ILE A 176 4.31 13.17 19.82
N LEU A 177 3.14 13.43 19.28
CA LEU A 177 1.86 13.28 19.96
C LEU A 177 1.04 12.20 19.25
N LEU A 178 0.67 11.16 19.98
CA LEU A 178 -0.30 10.15 19.58
C LEU A 178 -1.62 10.42 20.31
N ASN A 179 -2.70 10.68 19.58
CA ASN A 179 -4.01 11.04 20.14
C ASN A 179 -3.93 12.22 21.14
N ASP A 180 -3.08 13.22 20.84
CA ASP A 180 -2.74 14.40 21.65
C ASP A 180 -1.95 14.12 22.96
N LYS A 181 -1.51 12.88 23.16
CA LYS A 181 -0.61 12.55 24.26
C LYS A 181 0.81 12.42 23.77
N GLU A 182 1.76 13.04 24.47
CA GLU A 182 3.17 12.89 24.16
C GLU A 182 3.59 11.41 24.29
N ILE A 183 4.32 10.94 23.31
CA ILE A 183 4.92 9.60 23.33
C ILE A 183 6.43 9.70 23.22
N PHE A 184 7.09 8.73 23.83
CA PHE A 184 8.52 8.54 23.71
C PHE A 184 8.80 7.23 22.98
N CYS A 185 9.39 7.32 21.77
CA CYS A 185 9.74 6.14 20.98
C CYS A 185 11.01 5.50 21.56
N ARG A 186 10.88 4.25 22.01
CA ARG A 186 12.03 3.40 22.41
C ARG A 186 12.29 2.42 21.31
N GLY A 187 13.54 2.33 20.86
CA GLY A 187 13.91 1.43 19.78
C GLY A 187 15.38 1.03 19.89
N ILE A 188 15.69 -0.06 19.19
CA ILE A 188 17.07 -0.53 18.99
C ILE A 188 17.27 -0.73 17.49
N SER A 189 18.52 -0.64 17.06
CA SER A 189 18.91 -1.05 15.70
C SER A 189 19.34 -2.51 15.72
N ILE A 190 18.78 -3.31 14.79
CA ILE A 190 19.12 -4.73 14.64
C ILE A 190 19.52 -4.97 13.20
N HIS A 191 20.68 -5.62 13.00
CA HIS A 191 21.11 -6.17 11.72
C HIS A 191 20.96 -7.70 11.78
N GLU A 192 19.96 -8.23 11.08
CA GLU A 192 19.68 -9.67 11.05
C GLU A 192 20.26 -10.30 9.80
N GLU A 193 21.59 -10.27 9.68
CA GLU A 193 22.28 -10.95 8.59
C GLU A 193 23.24 -12.01 9.15
N THR A 194 23.19 -13.21 8.58
CA THR A 194 24.20 -14.23 8.81
C THR A 194 24.89 -14.59 7.48
N PRO A 195 26.18 -14.96 7.50
CA PRO A 195 26.89 -15.33 6.27
C PRO A 195 26.29 -16.56 5.56
N TYR A 196 25.46 -17.35 6.24
CA TYR A 196 24.96 -18.64 5.76
C TYR A 196 23.45 -18.69 5.50
N TYR A 197 22.69 -17.70 5.98
CA TYR A 197 21.24 -17.64 5.82
C TYR A 197 20.81 -16.20 5.51
N SER A 198 20.53 -15.93 4.24
CA SER A 198 19.75 -14.76 3.86
C SER A 198 18.29 -15.11 4.09
N GLY A 199 17.71 -14.58 5.16
CA GLY A 199 16.36 -14.84 5.62
C GLY A 199 15.24 -14.65 4.61
#